data_0b5e4ddbadc1cb0a85833eb9918e5f42
#
_entry.id   0b5e4ddbadc1cb0a85833eb9918e5f42
#
_cell.length_a   1.000
_cell.length_b   1.000
_cell.length_c   1.000
_cell.angle_alpha   90.00
_cell.angle_beta   90.00
_cell.angle_gamma   90.00
#
_symmetry.space_group_name_H-M   'P 1'
#
loop_
_entity.id
_entity.type
_entity.pdbx_description
1 polymer ?
#
loop_
_entity_poly.entity_id
_entity_poly.type
_entity_poly.pdbx_seq_one_letter_code
_entity_poly.pdbx_strand_id
1 'polypeptide(L)'
;MAIGESELLSRAGDLGLSSHLNFIRRVLRPAVTILRDERPLEVGQSRFGGIPDLPAGATWPTHDDGPYRFLGQLNFTELPENRGFLPKTGLLSLFVADDPSGESEYFWGDAGYISAVWLPDSSTVEPIRSPFSDQEQPGTALSFRSTLDIPYDAEQVDDWPFDEAGSDAFRALRTSLHASDDYLLGYPSHCSLAYDPTPPGSLPFLTLGSDESLDWCWHDGDKLMVFIDSDRLRAKDFSELLADAG
;
A
#
# COMPACT_ATOMS: atom_id res chain seq x y z
N MET A 1 15.14 10.57 7.07
CA MET A 1 16.12 10.58 5.96
C MET A 1 15.84 9.33 5.12
N ALA A 2 15.94 9.39 3.78
CA ALA A 2 15.78 8.19 2.95
C ALA A 2 16.96 7.23 3.20
N ILE A 3 16.67 5.94 3.38
CA ILE A 3 17.70 4.91 3.54
C ILE A 3 18.23 4.56 2.15
N GLY A 4 19.52 4.81 1.94
CA GLY A 4 20.21 4.43 0.71
C GLY A 4 20.84 3.03 0.81
N GLU A 5 21.25 2.46 -0.34
CA GLU A 5 21.85 1.12 -0.39
C GLU A 5 23.05 0.98 0.55
N SER A 6 23.96 1.98 0.60
CA SER A 6 25.13 1.91 1.47
C SER A 6 24.79 1.81 2.95
N GLU A 7 23.77 2.53 3.40
CA GLU A 7 23.29 2.46 4.79
C GLU A 7 22.64 1.12 5.09
N LEU A 8 21.81 0.63 4.17
CA LEU A 8 21.18 -0.69 4.28
C LEU A 8 22.23 -1.80 4.41
N LEU A 9 23.24 -1.80 3.54
CA LEU A 9 24.31 -2.80 3.57
C LEU A 9 25.17 -2.69 4.85
N SER A 10 25.35 -1.49 5.40
CA SER A 10 26.01 -1.33 6.70
C SER A 10 25.18 -1.98 7.81
N ARG A 11 23.87 -1.72 7.87
CA ARG A 11 22.97 -2.35 8.84
C ARG A 11 22.94 -3.88 8.70
N ALA A 12 22.97 -4.39 7.46
CA ALA A 12 23.08 -5.84 7.22
C ALA A 12 24.38 -6.40 7.82
N GLY A 13 25.49 -5.69 7.69
CA GLY A 13 26.77 -6.05 8.32
C GLY A 13 26.69 -6.11 9.85
N ASP A 14 26.06 -5.10 10.46
CA ASP A 14 25.88 -5.01 11.92
C ASP A 14 25.00 -6.17 12.45
N LEU A 15 24.09 -6.69 11.63
CA LEU A 15 23.24 -7.84 11.93
C LEU A 15 23.88 -9.20 11.56
N GLY A 16 25.17 -9.23 11.20
CA GLY A 16 25.88 -10.47 10.89
C GLY A 16 25.64 -11.02 9.48
N LEU A 17 24.98 -10.27 8.59
CA LEU A 17 24.63 -10.70 7.24
C LEU A 17 25.72 -10.38 6.18
N SER A 18 26.96 -10.10 6.60
CA SER A 18 28.05 -9.70 5.71
C SER A 18 28.35 -10.70 4.60
N SER A 19 28.18 -11.99 4.82
CA SER A 19 28.36 -13.04 3.80
C SER A 19 27.26 -13.05 2.73
N HIS A 20 26.13 -12.37 2.96
CA HIS A 20 24.95 -12.40 2.11
C HIS A 20 24.66 -11.06 1.39
N LEU A 21 25.60 -10.10 1.39
CA LEU A 21 25.40 -8.78 0.79
C LEU A 21 25.08 -8.84 -0.72
N ASN A 22 25.60 -9.83 -1.44
CA ASN A 22 25.27 -10.02 -2.87
C ASN A 22 23.82 -10.47 -3.06
N PHE A 23 23.32 -11.35 -2.21
CA PHE A 23 21.89 -11.72 -2.19
C PHE A 23 21.04 -10.50 -1.88
N ILE A 24 21.35 -9.78 -0.81
CA ILE A 24 20.61 -8.58 -0.38
C ILE A 24 20.54 -7.56 -1.53
N ARG A 25 21.64 -7.24 -2.22
CA ARG A 25 21.62 -6.33 -3.38
C ARG A 25 20.71 -6.82 -4.51
N ARG A 26 20.69 -8.11 -4.77
CA ARG A 26 19.88 -8.70 -5.84
C ARG A 26 18.39 -8.55 -5.59
N VAL A 27 17.98 -8.62 -4.33
CA VAL A 27 16.56 -8.59 -3.93
C VAL A 27 16.08 -7.21 -3.50
N LEU A 28 16.90 -6.16 -3.58
CA LEU A 28 16.49 -4.79 -3.27
C LEU A 28 15.42 -4.29 -4.24
N ARG A 29 14.37 -3.72 -3.70
CA ARG A 29 13.32 -3.02 -4.47
C ARG A 29 13.11 -1.61 -3.93
N PRO A 30 12.80 -0.62 -4.78
CA PRO A 30 12.35 0.68 -4.31
C PRO A 30 10.98 0.53 -3.64
N ALA A 31 10.79 1.27 -2.55
CA ALA A 31 9.52 1.42 -1.87
C ALA A 31 9.33 2.88 -1.43
N VAL A 32 8.09 3.23 -1.11
CA VAL A 32 7.75 4.55 -0.57
C VAL A 32 6.97 4.35 0.71
N THR A 33 7.60 4.65 1.85
CA THR A 33 6.92 4.64 3.14
C THR A 33 5.88 5.76 3.19
N ILE A 34 4.68 5.44 3.65
CA ILE A 34 3.59 6.37 3.91
C ILE A 34 3.62 6.70 5.40
N LEU A 35 3.65 7.97 5.72
CA LEU A 35 3.65 8.47 7.10
C LEU A 35 2.42 9.33 7.31
N ARG A 36 1.80 9.21 8.47
CA ARG A 36 0.69 10.07 8.88
C ARG A 36 1.23 11.42 9.33
N ASP A 37 0.48 12.46 9.02
CA ASP A 37 0.86 13.85 9.27
C ASP A 37 -0.31 14.57 9.95
N GLU A 38 -0.03 15.40 10.94
CA GLU A 38 -1.04 16.18 11.69
C GLU A 38 -1.44 17.49 10.98
N ARG A 39 -0.90 17.75 9.78
CA ARG A 39 -1.24 18.96 9.02
C ARG A 39 -2.73 18.97 8.64
N PRO A 40 -3.34 20.17 8.49
CA PRO A 40 -4.69 20.28 7.97
C PRO A 40 -4.83 19.66 6.57
N LEU A 41 -5.97 19.04 6.31
CA LEU A 41 -6.29 18.48 5.00
C LEU A 41 -6.72 19.59 4.04
N GLU A 42 -6.15 19.57 2.85
CA GLU A 42 -6.54 20.42 1.74
C GLU A 42 -7.09 19.59 0.57
N VAL A 43 -7.90 20.20 -0.29
CA VAL A 43 -8.44 19.54 -1.48
C VAL A 43 -7.31 19.08 -2.40
N GLY A 44 -7.40 17.85 -2.89
CA GLY A 44 -6.41 17.25 -3.78
C GLY A 44 -5.17 16.69 -3.09
N GLN A 45 -5.05 16.75 -1.76
CA GLN A 45 -3.93 16.17 -1.02
C GLN A 45 -4.15 14.68 -0.71
N SER A 46 -3.03 13.97 -0.51
CA SER A 46 -3.04 12.58 -0.04
C SER A 46 -3.54 12.48 1.39
N ARG A 47 -4.43 11.50 1.62
CA ARG A 47 -5.02 11.21 2.94
C ARG A 47 -5.48 9.78 3.07
N PHE A 48 -5.59 9.29 4.28
CA PHE A 48 -6.38 8.13 4.63
C PHE A 48 -7.66 8.58 5.33
N GLY A 49 -8.76 7.87 5.08
CA GLY A 49 -10.07 8.23 5.61
C GLY A 49 -10.56 9.61 5.18
N GLY A 50 -11.56 10.15 5.91
CA GLY A 50 -12.18 11.43 5.60
C GLY A 50 -13.05 11.39 4.34
N ILE A 51 -13.08 12.52 3.62
CA ILE A 51 -13.91 12.70 2.43
C ILE A 51 -13.02 12.69 1.20
N PRO A 52 -13.31 11.85 0.16
CA PRO A 52 -12.56 11.87 -1.08
C PRO A 52 -12.79 13.13 -1.88
N ASP A 53 -11.75 13.54 -2.61
CA ASP A 53 -11.86 14.59 -3.63
C ASP A 53 -12.09 13.93 -4.99
N LEU A 54 -13.27 14.09 -5.54
CA LEU A 54 -13.70 13.50 -6.82
C LEU A 54 -14.09 14.61 -7.80
N PRO A 55 -14.22 14.30 -9.10
CA PRO A 55 -14.75 15.25 -10.06
C PRO A 55 -16.13 15.76 -9.66
N ALA A 56 -16.42 17.02 -9.93
CA ALA A 56 -17.73 17.60 -9.66
C ALA A 56 -18.85 16.77 -10.30
N GLY A 57 -19.83 16.36 -9.49
CA GLY A 57 -20.94 15.53 -9.94
C GLY A 57 -20.59 14.06 -10.16
N ALA A 58 -19.43 13.58 -9.72
CA ALA A 58 -19.10 12.16 -9.76
C ALA A 58 -20.11 11.32 -8.98
N THR A 59 -20.45 10.16 -9.53
CA THR A 59 -21.24 9.16 -8.82
C THR A 59 -20.34 8.41 -7.86
N TRP A 60 -20.80 8.19 -6.64
CA TRP A 60 -20.09 7.36 -5.66
C TRP A 60 -19.94 5.92 -6.17
N PRO A 61 -18.74 5.30 -6.07
CA PRO A 61 -18.55 3.93 -6.50
C PRO A 61 -19.45 2.96 -5.73
N THR A 62 -20.04 2.00 -6.44
CA THR A 62 -20.92 0.96 -5.87
C THR A 62 -20.49 -0.41 -6.35
N HIS A 63 -20.74 -1.43 -5.54
CA HIS A 63 -20.67 -2.85 -5.85
C HIS A 63 -22.08 -3.46 -5.73
N ASP A 64 -22.22 -4.77 -5.93
CA ASP A 64 -23.53 -5.41 -5.99
C ASP A 64 -24.32 -5.31 -4.67
N ASP A 65 -23.64 -5.29 -3.52
CA ASP A 65 -24.24 -5.25 -2.20
C ASP A 65 -24.31 -3.83 -1.60
N GLY A 66 -23.80 -2.82 -2.29
CA GLY A 66 -23.87 -1.45 -1.78
C GLY A 66 -22.79 -0.51 -2.30
N PRO A 67 -22.62 0.66 -1.70
CA PRO A 67 -21.55 1.55 -2.02
C PRO A 67 -20.25 1.13 -1.35
N TYR A 68 -19.15 1.35 -2.06
CA TYR A 68 -17.81 1.20 -1.48
C TYR A 68 -17.57 2.18 -0.33
N ARG A 69 -16.76 1.78 0.63
CA ARG A 69 -16.17 2.64 1.66
C ARG A 69 -14.90 3.30 1.12
N PHE A 70 -14.75 4.59 1.33
CA PHE A 70 -13.51 5.31 0.98
C PHE A 70 -12.38 4.91 1.92
N LEU A 71 -11.29 4.44 1.34
CA LEU A 71 -10.08 4.02 2.03
C LEU A 71 -9.11 5.20 2.19
N GLY A 72 -8.85 5.89 1.09
CA GLY A 72 -7.91 7.01 1.04
C GLY A 72 -7.63 7.46 -0.37
N GLN A 73 -6.87 8.52 -0.51
CA GLN A 73 -6.40 9.02 -1.80
C GLN A 73 -4.92 9.35 -1.79
N LEU A 74 -4.29 9.14 -2.93
CA LEU A 74 -2.88 9.36 -3.17
C LEU A 74 -2.70 10.40 -4.29
N ASN A 75 -2.12 11.54 -3.98
CA ASN A 75 -1.69 12.51 -4.97
C ASN A 75 -0.23 12.19 -5.36
N PHE A 76 -0.03 11.70 -6.56
CA PHE A 76 1.28 11.28 -7.02
C PHE A 76 2.30 12.42 -7.17
N THR A 77 1.86 13.69 -7.16
CA THR A 77 2.77 14.84 -7.12
C THR A 77 3.48 14.99 -5.77
N GLU A 78 2.91 14.44 -4.70
CA GLU A 78 3.47 14.48 -3.35
C GLU A 78 4.50 13.37 -3.11
N LEU A 79 4.58 12.38 -4.01
CA LEU A 79 5.53 11.28 -3.88
C LEU A 79 6.96 11.75 -4.18
N PRO A 80 7.97 11.14 -3.52
CA PRO A 80 9.37 11.45 -3.80
C PRO A 80 9.75 11.08 -5.24
N GLU A 81 10.85 11.65 -5.75
CA GLU A 81 11.32 11.37 -7.11
C GLU A 81 11.63 9.88 -7.34
N ASN A 82 12.23 9.21 -6.36
CA ASN A 82 12.56 7.78 -6.39
C ASN A 82 11.34 6.92 -6.03
N ARG A 83 10.27 7.04 -6.82
CA ARG A 83 8.99 6.35 -6.65
C ARG A 83 8.82 5.12 -7.54
N GLY A 84 9.90 4.58 -8.11
CA GLY A 84 9.84 3.44 -9.02
C GLY A 84 9.00 3.73 -10.27
N PHE A 85 8.08 2.83 -10.59
CA PHE A 85 7.21 2.91 -11.78
C PHE A 85 5.93 3.72 -11.58
N LEU A 86 5.71 4.29 -10.40
CA LEU A 86 4.50 5.06 -10.10
C LEU A 86 4.41 6.32 -10.97
N PRO A 87 3.19 6.77 -11.32
CA PRO A 87 2.97 8.00 -12.07
C PRO A 87 3.63 9.21 -11.40
N LYS A 88 3.93 10.24 -12.18
CA LYS A 88 4.49 11.51 -11.65
C LYS A 88 3.43 12.46 -11.13
N THR A 89 2.23 12.38 -11.69
CA THR A 89 1.10 13.26 -11.40
C THR A 89 -0.19 12.46 -11.41
N GLY A 90 -1.24 13.03 -10.86
CA GLY A 90 -2.58 12.48 -10.81
C GLY A 90 -3.01 12.18 -9.38
N LEU A 91 -4.30 12.00 -9.19
CA LEU A 91 -4.95 11.65 -7.94
C LEU A 91 -5.60 10.28 -8.09
N LEU A 92 -5.29 9.36 -7.20
CA LEU A 92 -5.89 8.04 -7.12
C LEU A 92 -6.68 7.95 -5.83
N SER A 93 -8.00 7.83 -5.93
CA SER A 93 -8.88 7.56 -4.80
C SER A 93 -9.18 6.06 -4.76
N LEU A 94 -8.96 5.44 -3.60
CA LEU A 94 -9.13 4.02 -3.35
C LEU A 94 -10.33 3.77 -2.46
N PHE A 95 -11.07 2.75 -2.77
CA PHE A 95 -12.29 2.35 -2.08
C PHE A 95 -12.24 0.85 -1.83
N VAL A 96 -12.82 0.41 -0.73
CA VAL A 96 -12.92 -1.00 -0.34
C VAL A 96 -14.38 -1.41 -0.26
N ALA A 97 -14.69 -2.61 -0.77
CA ALA A 97 -16.01 -3.19 -0.57
C ALA A 97 -16.22 -3.40 0.93
N ASP A 98 -17.29 -2.82 1.44
CA ASP A 98 -17.67 -2.91 2.83
C ASP A 98 -19.14 -3.32 2.90
N ASP A 99 -19.41 -4.31 3.70
CA ASP A 99 -20.79 -4.73 3.96
C ASP A 99 -21.18 -4.40 5.41
N PRO A 100 -21.86 -3.26 5.62
CA PRO A 100 -22.33 -2.88 6.94
C PRO A 100 -23.34 -3.87 7.55
N SER A 101 -23.98 -4.69 6.73
CA SER A 101 -24.93 -5.71 7.20
C SER A 101 -24.24 -6.96 7.72
N GLY A 102 -23.01 -7.23 7.27
CA GLY A 102 -22.28 -8.47 7.54
C GLY A 102 -22.89 -9.69 6.85
N GLU A 103 -23.76 -9.49 5.86
CA GLU A 103 -24.43 -10.55 5.11
C GLU A 103 -23.75 -10.86 3.77
N SER A 104 -22.86 -9.99 3.31
CA SER A 104 -22.12 -10.15 2.07
C SER A 104 -20.92 -11.08 2.26
N GLU A 105 -20.60 -11.82 1.22
CA GLU A 105 -19.45 -12.71 1.17
C GLU A 105 -18.25 -12.05 0.44
N TYR A 106 -18.14 -10.71 0.45
CA TYR A 106 -17.00 -10.02 -0.13
C TYR A 106 -15.77 -10.12 0.75
N PHE A 107 -14.73 -10.78 0.23
CA PHE A 107 -13.45 -10.90 0.90
C PHE A 107 -12.33 -10.23 0.10
N TRP A 108 -11.21 -9.94 0.78
CA TRP A 108 -10.05 -9.29 0.19
C TRP A 108 -9.45 -10.01 -1.03
N GLY A 109 -9.64 -11.33 -1.19
CA GLY A 109 -9.24 -12.09 -2.37
C GLY A 109 -10.20 -11.99 -3.55
N ASP A 110 -11.38 -11.39 -3.39
CA ASP A 110 -12.39 -11.33 -4.45
C ASP A 110 -12.12 -10.21 -5.45
N ALA A 111 -12.46 -10.50 -6.71
CA ALA A 111 -12.42 -9.48 -7.75
C ALA A 111 -13.38 -8.34 -7.41
N GLY A 112 -12.89 -7.11 -7.46
CA GLY A 112 -13.68 -5.93 -7.13
C GLY A 112 -13.72 -5.59 -5.64
N TYR A 113 -13.00 -6.30 -4.77
CA TYR A 113 -12.86 -5.88 -3.38
C TYR A 113 -12.27 -4.48 -3.24
N ILE A 114 -11.28 -4.14 -4.08
CA ILE A 114 -10.74 -2.79 -4.20
C ILE A 114 -11.26 -2.14 -5.49
N SER A 115 -11.82 -0.95 -5.35
CA SER A 115 -12.20 -0.07 -6.46
C SER A 115 -11.32 1.19 -6.44
N ALA A 116 -11.07 1.75 -7.63
CA ALA A 116 -10.24 2.94 -7.75
C ALA A 116 -10.82 3.96 -8.71
N VAL A 117 -10.69 5.24 -8.37
CA VAL A 117 -10.97 6.38 -9.26
C VAL A 117 -9.66 7.07 -9.56
N TRP A 118 -9.21 6.99 -10.81
CA TRP A 118 -7.99 7.61 -11.28
C TRP A 118 -8.27 8.93 -12.02
N LEU A 119 -7.62 9.99 -11.60
CA LEU A 119 -7.69 11.32 -12.20
C LEU A 119 -6.27 11.76 -12.61
N PRO A 120 -5.97 11.77 -13.93
CA PRO A 120 -4.66 12.23 -14.42
C PRO A 120 -4.37 13.70 -14.08
N ASP A 121 -5.43 14.50 -13.95
CA ASP A 121 -5.41 15.91 -13.54
C ASP A 121 -6.38 16.09 -12.37
N SER A 122 -5.88 16.59 -11.25
CA SER A 122 -6.64 16.86 -10.03
C SER A 122 -7.08 18.31 -9.88
N SER A 123 -7.00 19.12 -10.94
CA SER A 123 -7.30 20.56 -10.87
C SER A 123 -8.79 20.89 -10.70
N THR A 124 -9.68 19.92 -10.90
CA THR A 124 -11.15 20.11 -10.89
C THR A 124 -11.85 19.09 -9.99
N VAL A 125 -11.33 18.91 -8.80
CA VAL A 125 -11.94 18.01 -7.81
C VAL A 125 -12.57 18.79 -6.66
N GLU A 126 -13.57 18.20 -6.05
CA GLU A 126 -14.24 18.71 -4.86
C GLU A 126 -14.53 17.59 -3.87
N PRO A 127 -14.65 17.88 -2.57
CA PRO A 127 -15.01 16.88 -1.58
C PRO A 127 -16.42 16.34 -1.85
N ILE A 128 -16.54 15.03 -2.09
CA ILE A 128 -17.82 14.35 -2.30
C ILE A 128 -18.09 13.44 -1.11
N ARG A 129 -19.17 13.71 -0.38
CA ARG A 129 -19.54 12.92 0.81
C ARG A 129 -20.06 11.54 0.45
N SER A 130 -19.73 10.58 1.31
CA SER A 130 -20.32 9.24 1.26
C SER A 130 -21.85 9.31 1.34
N PRO A 131 -22.57 8.43 0.62
CA PRO A 131 -23.99 8.23 0.85
C PRO A 131 -24.26 7.61 2.25
N PHE A 132 -23.24 7.08 2.94
CA PHE A 132 -23.26 6.63 4.33
C PHE A 132 -22.53 7.65 5.21
N SER A 133 -23.22 8.67 5.64
CA SER A 133 -22.62 9.77 6.45
C SER A 133 -22.16 9.34 7.85
N ASP A 134 -22.66 8.23 8.35
CA ASP A 134 -22.35 7.65 9.66
C ASP A 134 -21.04 6.82 9.65
N GLN A 135 -20.49 6.53 8.47
CA GLN A 135 -19.25 5.78 8.31
C GLN A 135 -18.04 6.66 7.93
N GLU A 136 -18.20 7.99 7.90
CA GLU A 136 -17.07 8.87 7.62
C GLU A 136 -16.07 8.85 8.78
N GLN A 137 -14.91 8.25 8.54
CA GLN A 137 -13.80 8.29 9.49
C GLN A 137 -13.07 9.63 9.46
N PRO A 138 -12.42 10.03 10.53
CA PRO A 138 -11.54 11.20 10.50
C PRO A 138 -10.46 11.04 9.43
N GLY A 139 -10.26 12.09 8.61
CA GLY A 139 -9.20 12.06 7.61
C GLY A 139 -7.84 12.38 8.23
N THR A 140 -6.80 11.66 7.82
CA THR A 140 -5.42 11.90 8.22
C THR A 140 -4.57 12.23 7.00
N ALA A 141 -3.87 13.37 7.02
CA ALA A 141 -2.95 13.76 5.95
C ALA A 141 -1.76 12.79 5.87
N LEU A 142 -1.21 12.65 4.66
CA LEU A 142 -0.08 11.74 4.42
C LEU A 142 1.16 12.52 3.98
N SER A 143 2.32 11.99 4.35
CA SER A 143 3.61 12.38 3.81
C SER A 143 4.38 11.13 3.37
N PHE A 144 5.35 11.29 2.49
CA PHE A 144 5.99 10.17 1.80
C PHE A 144 7.51 10.24 1.91
N ARG A 145 8.13 9.06 2.05
CA ARG A 145 9.57 8.93 2.11
C ARG A 145 10.06 7.78 1.24
N SER A 146 11.00 8.04 0.34
CA SER A 146 11.69 6.96 -0.38
C SER A 146 12.42 6.06 0.60
N THR A 147 12.30 4.76 0.38
CA THR A 147 13.07 3.73 1.05
C THR A 147 13.44 2.61 0.08
N LEU A 148 14.24 1.66 0.55
CA LEU A 148 14.47 0.39 -0.09
C LEU A 148 13.78 -0.68 0.74
N ASP A 149 13.30 -1.73 0.07
CA ASP A 149 12.70 -2.88 0.70
C ASP A 149 13.38 -4.18 0.27
N ILE A 150 13.28 -5.19 1.10
CA ILE A 150 13.75 -6.56 0.90
C ILE A 150 12.61 -7.53 1.20
N PRO A 151 12.64 -8.78 0.69
CA PRO A 151 11.57 -9.75 0.93
C PRO A 151 11.31 -9.96 2.43
N TYR A 152 10.08 -10.33 2.74
CA TYR A 152 9.70 -10.64 4.13
C TYR A 152 10.23 -12.01 4.54
N ASP A 153 10.12 -13.00 3.66
CA ASP A 153 10.54 -14.38 3.90
C ASP A 153 10.92 -15.13 2.61
N ALA A 154 11.14 -16.44 2.75
CA ALA A 154 11.64 -17.32 1.70
C ALA A 154 10.65 -17.53 0.55
N GLU A 155 9.34 -17.41 0.78
CA GLU A 155 8.30 -17.66 -0.22
C GLU A 155 8.29 -16.60 -1.33
N GLN A 156 8.87 -15.43 -1.06
CA GLN A 156 8.88 -14.28 -1.98
C GLN A 156 10.06 -14.27 -2.95
N VAL A 157 11.05 -15.14 -2.79
CA VAL A 157 12.24 -15.16 -3.65
C VAL A 157 12.82 -16.56 -3.78
N ASP A 158 13.39 -16.84 -4.93
CA ASP A 158 14.18 -18.03 -5.17
C ASP A 158 15.54 -17.95 -4.44
N ASP A 159 16.14 -19.13 -4.19
CA ASP A 159 17.48 -19.25 -3.61
C ASP A 159 17.66 -18.56 -2.25
N TRP A 160 16.70 -18.70 -1.34
CA TRP A 160 16.82 -18.19 0.03
C TRP A 160 18.04 -18.77 0.73
N PRO A 161 19.02 -17.94 1.15
CA PRO A 161 20.32 -18.45 1.58
C PRO A 161 20.45 -18.61 3.10
N PHE A 162 19.41 -18.29 3.86
CA PHE A 162 19.49 -18.16 5.31
C PHE A 162 18.96 -19.42 6.01
N ASP A 163 19.65 -19.80 7.09
CA ASP A 163 19.10 -20.65 8.15
C ASP A 163 18.14 -19.84 9.05
N GLU A 164 17.64 -20.45 10.11
CA GLU A 164 16.68 -19.81 11.02
C GLU A 164 17.22 -18.50 11.63
N ALA A 165 18.45 -18.53 12.16
CA ALA A 165 19.07 -17.35 12.77
C ALA A 165 19.35 -16.24 11.74
N GLY A 166 19.77 -16.60 10.53
CA GLY A 166 19.97 -15.68 9.42
C GLY A 166 18.65 -15.08 8.94
N SER A 167 17.58 -15.86 8.91
CA SER A 167 16.23 -15.39 8.58
C SER A 167 15.72 -14.37 9.60
N ASP A 168 15.93 -14.60 10.88
CA ASP A 168 15.57 -13.65 11.94
C ASP A 168 16.36 -12.34 11.82
N ALA A 169 17.67 -12.41 11.55
CA ALA A 169 18.49 -11.24 11.30
C ALA A 169 18.04 -10.47 10.05
N PHE A 170 17.63 -11.18 9.00
CA PHE A 170 17.14 -10.58 7.77
C PHE A 170 15.77 -9.89 7.97
N ARG A 171 14.84 -10.49 8.72
CA ARG A 171 13.58 -9.85 9.12
C ARG A 171 13.82 -8.61 9.99
N ALA A 172 14.78 -8.67 10.93
CA ALA A 172 15.17 -7.51 11.73
C ALA A 172 15.75 -6.38 10.85
N LEU A 173 16.54 -6.71 9.83
CA LEU A 173 17.00 -5.75 8.84
C LEU A 173 15.81 -5.10 8.15
N ARG A 174 14.87 -5.88 7.60
CA ARG A 174 13.68 -5.36 6.91
C ARG A 174 12.88 -4.42 7.80
N THR A 175 12.59 -4.81 9.03
CA THR A 175 11.87 -3.97 10.00
C THR A 175 12.57 -2.62 10.21
N SER A 176 13.90 -2.59 10.16
CA SER A 176 14.68 -1.36 10.29
C SER A 176 14.58 -0.39 9.10
N LEU A 177 14.08 -0.87 7.94
CA LEU A 177 13.94 -0.06 6.71
C LEU A 177 12.62 0.71 6.66
N HIS A 178 11.59 0.20 7.31
CA HIS A 178 10.26 0.77 7.30
C HIS A 178 9.98 1.53 8.60
N ALA A 179 9.55 2.78 8.45
CA ALA A 179 9.11 3.61 9.59
C ALA A 179 7.59 3.53 9.83
N SER A 180 6.87 2.77 9.00
CA SER A 180 5.42 2.57 9.04
C SER A 180 5.11 1.22 8.37
N ASP A 181 4.01 0.61 8.74
CA ASP A 181 3.45 -0.56 8.06
C ASP A 181 2.76 -0.20 6.74
N ASP A 182 2.51 1.10 6.50
CA ASP A 182 1.90 1.62 5.30
C ASP A 182 2.97 2.02 4.28
N TYR A 183 2.95 1.43 3.07
CA TYR A 183 3.92 1.75 2.03
C TYR A 183 3.43 1.39 0.63
N LEU A 184 4.03 2.03 -0.38
CA LEU A 184 3.83 1.72 -1.79
C LEU A 184 5.02 0.92 -2.32
N LEU A 185 4.76 0.01 -3.26
CA LEU A 185 5.74 -0.89 -3.90
C LEU A 185 6.44 -1.83 -2.89
N GLY A 186 7.71 -2.18 -3.16
CA GLY A 186 8.48 -3.12 -2.32
C GLY A 186 8.00 -4.56 -2.46
N TYR A 187 7.93 -5.26 -1.34
CA TYR A 187 7.40 -6.61 -1.20
C TYR A 187 6.15 -6.61 -0.33
N PRO A 188 5.18 -7.50 -0.57
CA PRO A 188 4.06 -7.63 0.34
C PRO A 188 4.54 -8.04 1.74
N SER A 189 3.82 -7.65 2.76
CA SER A 189 4.14 -7.96 4.16
C SER A 189 2.88 -8.48 4.83
N HIS A 190 3.00 -9.65 5.44
CA HIS A 190 1.93 -10.38 6.12
C HIS A 190 2.49 -11.14 7.32
N CYS A 191 1.65 -11.64 8.20
CA CYS A 191 2.05 -12.44 9.36
C CYS A 191 1.52 -13.87 9.30
N SER A 192 0.47 -14.14 8.55
CA SER A 192 -0.28 -15.40 8.59
C SER A 192 -0.22 -16.24 7.31
N LEU A 193 0.20 -15.67 6.17
CA LEU A 193 0.26 -16.40 4.91
C LEU A 193 1.53 -17.27 4.82
N ALA A 194 1.38 -18.46 4.29
CA ALA A 194 2.48 -19.39 4.02
C ALA A 194 2.82 -19.47 2.51
N TYR A 195 2.56 -18.38 1.78
CA TYR A 195 2.82 -18.25 0.33
C TYR A 195 3.06 -16.78 -0.02
N ASP A 196 3.67 -16.50 -1.17
CA ASP A 196 3.72 -15.15 -1.74
C ASP A 196 2.33 -14.77 -2.30
N PRO A 197 1.65 -13.79 -1.71
CA PRO A 197 0.31 -13.38 -2.15
C PRO A 197 0.32 -12.62 -3.48
N THR A 198 1.49 -12.31 -4.07
CA THR A 198 1.60 -11.55 -5.31
C THR A 198 1.05 -12.35 -6.49
N PRO A 199 -0.05 -11.95 -7.15
CA PRO A 199 -0.58 -12.66 -8.29
C PRO A 199 0.42 -12.65 -9.47
N PRO A 200 0.46 -13.72 -10.29
CA PRO A 200 1.35 -13.78 -11.46
C PRO A 200 1.19 -12.56 -12.39
N GLY A 201 2.30 -11.93 -12.74
CA GLY A 201 2.31 -10.74 -13.62
C GLY A 201 1.99 -9.43 -12.91
N SER A 202 1.60 -9.48 -11.65
CA SER A 202 1.30 -8.30 -10.83
C SER A 202 2.51 -7.80 -10.05
N LEU A 203 2.39 -6.58 -9.56
CA LEU A 203 3.34 -5.93 -8.66
C LEU A 203 2.61 -5.59 -7.34
N PRO A 204 3.28 -5.69 -6.19
CA PRO A 204 2.80 -5.07 -4.97
C PRO A 204 2.66 -3.56 -5.20
N PHE A 205 1.44 -3.03 -5.00
CA PHE A 205 1.16 -1.62 -5.23
C PHE A 205 1.09 -0.85 -3.92
N LEU A 206 0.33 -1.36 -2.96
CA LEU A 206 0.09 -0.72 -1.67
C LEU A 206 -0.03 -1.79 -0.59
N THR A 207 0.61 -1.58 0.54
CA THR A 207 0.40 -2.34 1.78
C THR A 207 -0.08 -1.39 2.85
N LEU A 208 -1.13 -1.77 3.58
CA LEU A 208 -1.75 -0.99 4.67
C LEU A 208 -1.88 -1.84 5.91
N GLY A 209 -1.38 -1.33 7.02
CA GLY A 209 -1.62 -1.93 8.34
C GLY A 209 -3.06 -1.75 8.81
N SER A 210 -3.54 -2.63 9.66
CA SER A 210 -4.77 -2.43 10.41
C SER A 210 -4.66 -1.21 11.32
N ASP A 211 -5.77 -0.45 11.48
CA ASP A 211 -5.80 0.80 12.24
C ASP A 211 -7.17 1.06 12.84
N GLU A 212 -7.27 0.95 14.15
CA GLU A 212 -8.52 1.19 14.88
C GLU A 212 -9.07 2.61 14.69
N SER A 213 -8.21 3.61 14.50
CA SER A 213 -8.65 5.00 14.33
C SER A 213 -9.36 5.26 12.99
N LEU A 214 -9.12 4.39 12.00
CA LEU A 214 -9.73 4.39 10.68
C LEU A 214 -10.74 3.24 10.51
N ASP A 215 -10.99 2.48 11.59
CA ASP A 215 -11.84 1.29 11.56
C ASP A 215 -11.38 0.28 10.49
N TRP A 216 -10.07 0.08 10.43
CA TRP A 216 -9.44 -0.89 9.54
C TRP A 216 -8.99 -2.10 10.33
N CYS A 217 -9.56 -3.25 10.03
CA CYS A 217 -9.14 -4.53 10.58
C CYS A 217 -9.03 -5.53 9.42
N TRP A 218 -7.82 -5.69 8.91
CA TRP A 218 -7.53 -6.64 7.86
C TRP A 218 -7.21 -7.99 8.49
N HIS A 219 -7.92 -9.05 8.08
CA HIS A 219 -7.79 -10.34 8.72
C HIS A 219 -7.94 -10.20 10.25
N ASP A 220 -7.03 -10.71 11.04
CA ASP A 220 -7.03 -10.65 12.52
C ASP A 220 -6.17 -9.47 13.06
N GLY A 221 -6.18 -8.32 12.39
CA GLY A 221 -5.36 -7.15 12.76
C GLY A 221 -4.03 -7.07 11.99
N ASP A 222 -3.93 -7.77 10.88
CA ASP A 222 -2.75 -7.83 10.04
C ASP A 222 -2.75 -6.74 8.94
N LYS A 223 -2.48 -7.04 7.69
CA LYS A 223 -2.28 -6.06 6.61
C LYS A 223 -3.11 -6.37 5.39
N LEU A 224 -3.58 -5.33 4.75
CA LEU A 224 -4.12 -5.38 3.39
C LEU A 224 -2.99 -5.15 2.40
N MET A 225 -2.87 -6.04 1.43
CA MET A 225 -1.93 -5.95 0.33
C MET A 225 -2.70 -5.78 -0.98
N VAL A 226 -2.46 -4.68 -1.68
CA VAL A 226 -3.08 -4.38 -2.97
C VAL A 226 -2.08 -4.58 -4.08
N PHE A 227 -2.50 -5.24 -5.14
CA PHE A 227 -1.67 -5.58 -6.30
C PHE A 227 -2.23 -4.97 -7.57
N ILE A 228 -1.34 -4.69 -8.52
CA ILE A 228 -1.70 -4.19 -9.84
C ILE A 228 -0.90 -4.94 -10.91
N ASP A 229 -1.55 -5.31 -12.00
CA ASP A 229 -0.85 -5.84 -13.17
C ASP A 229 0.21 -4.86 -13.68
N SER A 230 1.38 -5.36 -14.03
CA SER A 230 2.52 -4.52 -14.38
C SER A 230 2.32 -3.68 -15.65
N ASP A 231 1.55 -4.17 -16.61
CA ASP A 231 1.25 -3.44 -17.85
C ASP A 231 0.15 -2.40 -17.62
N ARG A 232 -0.83 -2.72 -16.79
CA ARG A 232 -1.84 -1.74 -16.33
C ARG A 232 -1.20 -0.57 -15.58
N LEU A 233 -0.26 -0.83 -14.67
CA LEU A 233 0.46 0.25 -13.98
C LEU A 233 1.21 1.16 -14.95
N ARG A 234 1.89 0.59 -15.95
CA ARG A 234 2.56 1.37 -17.00
C ARG A 234 1.59 2.20 -17.83
N ALA A 235 0.40 1.65 -18.09
CA ALA A 235 -0.69 2.34 -18.78
C ALA A 235 -1.43 3.35 -17.88
N LYS A 236 -1.16 3.40 -16.58
CA LYS A 236 -1.91 4.15 -15.57
C LYS A 236 -3.39 3.76 -15.51
N ASP A 237 -3.65 2.50 -15.76
CA ASP A 237 -4.97 1.88 -15.69
C ASP A 237 -5.14 1.22 -14.31
N PHE A 238 -5.83 1.90 -13.42
CA PHE A 238 -6.15 1.44 -12.06
C PHE A 238 -7.56 0.83 -11.97
N SER A 239 -8.19 0.52 -13.09
CA SER A 239 -9.58 0.02 -13.10
C SER A 239 -9.72 -1.41 -12.56
N GLU A 240 -8.62 -2.13 -12.42
CA GLU A 240 -8.60 -3.48 -11.87
C GLU A 240 -7.42 -3.62 -10.91
N LEU A 241 -7.74 -3.67 -9.63
CA LEU A 241 -6.81 -3.94 -8.55
C LEU A 241 -7.20 -5.25 -7.89
N LEU A 242 -6.21 -6.01 -7.47
CA LEU A 242 -6.39 -7.24 -6.70
C LEU A 242 -5.92 -6.98 -5.27
N ALA A 243 -6.41 -7.75 -4.32
CA ALA A 243 -6.00 -7.63 -2.94
C ALA A 243 -5.90 -9.01 -2.27
N ASP A 244 -5.15 -9.06 -1.19
CA ASP A 244 -5.10 -10.15 -0.23
C ASP A 244 -4.86 -9.55 1.16
N ALA A 245 -5.12 -10.28 2.23
CA ALA A 245 -4.86 -9.86 3.59
C ALA A 245 -4.32 -11.02 4.44
N GLY A 246 -3.35 -10.73 5.30
CA GLY A 246 -2.70 -11.73 6.15
C GLY A 246 -1.53 -11.21 6.94
#